data_7470406e67812378420f0660024b9177
#
_entry.id   7470406e67812378420f0660024b9177
#
_cell.length_a   1.000
_cell.length_b   1.000
_cell.length_c   1.000
_cell.angle_alpha   90.00
_cell.angle_beta   90.00
_cell.angle_gamma   90.00
#
_symmetry.space_group_name_H-M   'P 1'
#
loop_
_entity.id
_entity.type
_entity.pdbx_description
1 polymer ?
#
loop_
_entity_poly.entity_id
_entity_poly.type
_entity_poly.pdbx_seq_one_letter_code
_entity_poly.pdbx_strand_id
1 'polypeptide(L)'
;MIEITKVVVERAMLVALDTKEYSKEVVEEHLTELEELANTAGAETIFKIIQSKARMDSAYYIGKGKAEELSQLVELNDINIIIFDDDLTPVQVRNLSDLFKRKVIDRSGLILDIFASRAKSKEAKTQVELAQLQYLLPRLTRAWTHLSKQYGGIGTKGPGETQIETDRRIIRTRISHLKEKLYEIESHRLTQSAGRKNSTRIAIAGYTNAGKSTLFNLLTSSDVFAEDKLFATLDSTTRSLEVHDTERILISDTVGFIRKLPPQLVASFKSTLSEVREADIIFHVIDVSHPFYEDHLKVVEDTLKEFGSADKKVIRIFNKVDLIKDKAKIDFIRNTHKDSVLISATRGMNISSLKSILNDIIEDQFVKHTVTLKINESKKVSQIHSLAEVLKIVYDEDKIKIHYKTSKQNSEKIKKIIKE
;
A
#
# COMPACT_ATOMS: atom_id res chain seq x y z
N MET A 1 -23.90 -35.62 0.91
CA MET A 1 -24.55 -34.35 0.56
C MET A 1 -23.63 -33.25 1.04
N ILE A 2 -22.98 -32.55 0.14
CA ILE A 2 -22.17 -31.38 0.48
C ILE A 2 -23.19 -30.25 0.62
N GLU A 3 -23.44 -29.81 1.86
CA GLU A 3 -24.20 -28.57 2.09
C GLU A 3 -23.42 -27.43 1.46
N ILE A 4 -23.91 -26.90 0.34
CA ILE A 4 -23.48 -25.64 -0.20
C ILE A 4 -23.95 -24.57 0.77
N THR A 5 -23.09 -24.15 1.68
CA THR A 5 -23.34 -23.01 2.54
C THR A 5 -23.58 -21.82 1.60
N LYS A 6 -24.85 -21.40 1.44
CA LYS A 6 -25.20 -20.14 0.77
C LYS A 6 -24.36 -19.06 1.43
N VAL A 7 -23.47 -18.45 0.67
CA VAL A 7 -22.77 -17.23 1.10
C VAL A 7 -23.87 -16.19 1.30
N VAL A 8 -24.23 -15.97 2.55
CA VAL A 8 -25.18 -14.92 2.92
C VAL A 8 -24.44 -13.60 2.74
N VAL A 9 -24.82 -12.83 1.73
CA VAL A 9 -24.28 -11.49 1.51
C VAL A 9 -24.69 -10.61 2.70
N GLU A 10 -23.74 -10.05 3.42
CA GLU A 10 -24.01 -9.13 4.55
C GLU A 10 -24.61 -7.83 4.02
N ARG A 11 -25.77 -7.44 4.56
CA ARG A 11 -26.46 -6.18 4.23
C ARG A 11 -25.93 -5.08 5.13
N ALA A 12 -25.31 -4.07 4.54
CA ALA A 12 -24.59 -3.02 5.24
C ALA A 12 -25.34 -1.68 5.25
N MET A 13 -25.24 -0.98 6.38
CA MET A 13 -25.57 0.44 6.51
C MET A 13 -24.26 1.21 6.72
N LEU A 14 -23.98 2.20 5.86
CA LEU A 14 -22.82 3.06 5.97
C LEU A 14 -23.20 4.37 6.65
N VAL A 15 -22.36 4.82 7.59
CA VAL A 15 -22.64 6.02 8.39
C VAL A 15 -21.40 6.93 8.40
N ALA A 16 -21.59 8.19 8.02
CA ALA A 16 -20.57 9.22 8.11
C ALA A 16 -21.08 10.45 8.88
N LEU A 17 -20.15 11.20 9.47
CA LEU A 17 -20.41 12.46 10.12
C LEU A 17 -19.89 13.60 9.25
N ASP A 18 -20.77 14.58 8.95
CA ASP A 18 -20.39 15.85 8.36
C ASP A 18 -20.08 16.85 9.49
N THR A 19 -18.80 17.07 9.77
CA THR A 19 -18.33 18.04 10.77
C THR A 19 -18.19 19.46 10.23
N LYS A 20 -18.53 19.70 8.97
CA LYS A 20 -18.32 20.94 8.23
C LYS A 20 -16.84 21.32 8.00
N GLU A 21 -15.92 20.40 8.23
CA GLU A 21 -14.51 20.56 7.87
C GLU A 21 -14.29 20.36 6.36
N TYR A 22 -15.17 19.59 5.74
CA TYR A 22 -15.14 19.28 4.31
C TYR A 22 -16.44 19.75 3.65
N SER A 23 -16.41 19.96 2.34
CA SER A 23 -17.63 20.19 1.57
C SER A 23 -18.52 18.95 1.57
N LYS A 24 -19.81 19.12 1.32
CA LYS A 24 -20.76 18.01 1.30
C LYS A 24 -20.41 16.98 0.22
N GLU A 25 -19.92 17.43 -0.91
CA GLU A 25 -19.48 16.58 -2.03
C GLU A 25 -18.31 15.68 -1.60
N VAL A 26 -17.37 16.19 -0.81
CA VAL A 26 -16.25 15.43 -0.27
C VAL A 26 -16.72 14.37 0.73
N VAL A 27 -17.71 14.67 1.57
CA VAL A 27 -18.29 13.69 2.52
C VAL A 27 -19.06 12.60 1.77
N GLU A 28 -19.79 12.95 0.73
CA GLU A 28 -20.48 11.98 -0.16
C GLU A 28 -19.47 11.07 -0.87
N GLU A 29 -18.34 11.61 -1.33
CA GLU A 29 -17.23 10.84 -1.90
C GLU A 29 -16.62 9.87 -0.87
N HIS A 30 -16.44 10.32 0.39
CA HIS A 30 -15.97 9.46 1.48
C HIS A 30 -16.88 8.24 1.68
N LEU A 31 -18.20 8.43 1.61
CA LEU A 31 -19.15 7.32 1.70
C LEU A 31 -19.16 6.43 0.44
N THR A 32 -18.89 7.00 -0.72
CA THR A 32 -18.79 6.21 -1.96
C THR A 32 -17.55 5.30 -1.91
N GLU A 33 -16.41 5.81 -1.43
CA GLU A 33 -15.23 4.98 -1.21
C GLU A 33 -15.45 3.92 -0.12
N LEU A 34 -16.19 4.25 0.95
CA LEU A 34 -16.55 3.28 1.99
C LEU A 34 -17.45 2.17 1.43
N GLU A 35 -18.36 2.49 0.51
CA GLU A 35 -19.17 1.51 -0.22
C GLU A 35 -18.32 0.58 -1.08
N GLU A 36 -17.32 1.10 -1.79
CA GLU A 36 -16.38 0.28 -2.56
C GLU A 36 -15.56 -0.65 -1.65
N LEU A 37 -15.18 -0.20 -0.45
CA LEU A 37 -14.55 -1.03 0.56
C LEU A 37 -15.52 -2.14 1.05
N ALA A 38 -16.77 -1.80 1.36
CA ALA A 38 -17.79 -2.76 1.79
C ALA A 38 -18.04 -3.82 0.71
N ASN A 39 -18.20 -3.41 -0.55
CA ASN A 39 -18.34 -4.30 -1.70
C ASN A 39 -17.10 -5.20 -1.88
N THR A 40 -15.90 -4.67 -1.66
CA THR A 40 -14.65 -5.46 -1.71
C THR A 40 -14.61 -6.52 -0.60
N ALA A 41 -15.17 -6.23 0.56
CA ALA A 41 -15.33 -7.18 1.66
C ALA A 41 -16.49 -8.20 1.45
N GLY A 42 -17.32 -8.01 0.41
CA GLY A 42 -18.45 -8.88 0.09
C GLY A 42 -19.78 -8.49 0.76
N ALA A 43 -19.89 -7.25 1.29
CA ALA A 43 -21.11 -6.71 1.83
C ALA A 43 -21.87 -5.88 0.78
N GLU A 44 -23.21 -5.93 0.81
CA GLU A 44 -24.10 -5.11 -0.03
C GLU A 44 -24.55 -3.87 0.75
N THR A 45 -24.29 -2.70 0.22
CA THR A 45 -24.71 -1.43 0.84
C THR A 45 -26.19 -1.16 0.57
N ILE A 46 -27.01 -1.11 1.64
CA ILE A 46 -28.43 -0.80 1.56
C ILE A 46 -28.71 0.67 1.84
N PHE A 47 -27.98 1.27 2.79
CA PHE A 47 -28.14 2.68 3.16
C PHE A 47 -26.80 3.39 3.30
N LYS A 48 -26.77 4.63 2.85
CA LYS A 48 -25.71 5.61 3.08
C LYS A 48 -26.30 6.77 3.91
N ILE A 49 -25.84 6.95 5.11
CA ILE A 49 -26.36 7.93 6.07
C ILE A 49 -25.28 8.97 6.38
N ILE A 50 -25.59 10.23 6.19
CA ILE A 50 -24.77 11.35 6.62
C ILE A 50 -25.52 12.11 7.70
N GLN A 51 -24.88 12.32 8.87
CA GLN A 51 -25.39 13.25 9.87
C GLN A 51 -24.50 14.49 9.91
N SER A 52 -25.10 15.67 9.70
CA SER A 52 -24.38 16.93 9.92
C SER A 52 -24.40 17.27 11.43
N LYS A 53 -23.21 17.34 12.03
CA LYS A 53 -23.03 17.68 13.46
C LYS A 53 -21.62 18.23 13.67
N ALA A 54 -21.50 19.38 14.32
CA ALA A 54 -20.21 20.07 14.50
C ALA A 54 -19.14 19.28 15.29
N ARG A 55 -19.53 18.32 16.12
CA ARG A 55 -18.61 17.47 16.90
C ARG A 55 -19.16 16.07 17.05
N MET A 56 -18.26 15.09 17.00
CA MET A 56 -18.57 13.70 17.32
C MET A 56 -19.15 13.56 18.73
N ASP A 57 -20.13 12.68 18.87
CA ASP A 57 -20.65 12.32 20.18
C ASP A 57 -19.69 11.33 20.86
N SER A 58 -19.37 11.56 22.12
CA SER A 58 -18.42 10.72 22.87
C SER A 58 -18.94 9.31 23.16
N ALA A 59 -20.26 9.12 23.20
CA ALA A 59 -20.88 7.85 23.52
C ALA A 59 -21.35 7.05 22.28
N TYR A 60 -21.82 7.74 21.24
CA TYR A 60 -22.46 7.10 20.07
C TYR A 60 -21.88 7.54 18.73
N TYR A 61 -20.83 8.39 18.69
CA TYR A 61 -20.27 8.98 17.49
C TYR A 61 -21.23 9.96 16.78
N ILE A 62 -22.44 9.52 16.44
CA ILE A 62 -23.59 10.30 15.98
C ILE A 62 -24.42 10.77 17.19
N GLY A 63 -25.43 11.62 16.99
CA GLY A 63 -26.34 11.99 18.07
C GLY A 63 -27.16 10.80 18.55
N LYS A 64 -27.45 10.72 19.87
CA LYS A 64 -28.23 9.60 20.46
C LYS A 64 -29.57 9.38 19.75
N GLY A 65 -30.34 10.45 19.52
CA GLY A 65 -31.63 10.34 18.82
C GLY A 65 -31.48 9.81 17.38
N LYS A 66 -30.39 10.19 16.66
CA LYS A 66 -30.13 9.63 15.34
C LYS A 66 -29.73 8.15 15.43
N ALA A 67 -28.97 7.76 16.45
CA ALA A 67 -28.65 6.36 16.65
C ALA A 67 -29.91 5.50 16.94
N GLU A 68 -30.86 6.02 17.71
CA GLU A 68 -32.15 5.37 17.98
C GLU A 68 -33.00 5.27 16.70
N GLU A 69 -33.08 6.30 15.89
CA GLU A 69 -33.73 6.28 14.56
C GLU A 69 -33.12 5.22 13.65
N LEU A 70 -31.78 5.16 13.56
CA LEU A 70 -31.06 4.17 12.76
C LEU A 70 -31.28 2.75 13.28
N SER A 71 -31.45 2.55 14.57
CA SER A 71 -31.75 1.24 15.16
C SER A 71 -33.08 0.66 14.64
N GLN A 72 -34.11 1.50 14.46
CA GLN A 72 -35.37 1.10 13.85
C GLN A 72 -35.20 0.74 12.36
N LEU A 73 -34.41 1.53 11.60
CA LEU A 73 -34.12 1.22 10.20
C LEU A 73 -33.35 -0.09 10.04
N VAL A 74 -32.41 -0.37 10.94
CA VAL A 74 -31.62 -1.62 10.98
C VAL A 74 -32.52 -2.84 11.14
N GLU A 75 -33.49 -2.76 12.04
CA GLU A 75 -34.42 -3.85 12.31
C GLU A 75 -35.41 -4.06 11.14
N LEU A 76 -36.00 -2.97 10.62
CA LEU A 76 -37.00 -3.02 9.53
C LEU A 76 -36.42 -3.55 8.20
N ASN A 77 -35.12 -3.37 7.97
CA ASN A 77 -34.49 -3.70 6.68
C ASN A 77 -33.50 -4.88 6.78
N ASP A 78 -33.49 -5.65 7.86
CA ASP A 78 -32.60 -6.78 8.07
C ASP A 78 -31.13 -6.45 7.81
N ILE A 79 -30.67 -5.31 8.30
CA ILE A 79 -29.26 -4.91 8.20
C ILE A 79 -28.44 -5.78 9.14
N ASN A 80 -27.35 -6.37 8.62
CA ASN A 80 -26.49 -7.27 9.39
C ASN A 80 -25.31 -6.55 10.02
N ILE A 81 -24.80 -5.51 9.32
CA ILE A 81 -23.59 -4.80 9.71
C ILE A 81 -23.76 -3.30 9.53
N ILE A 82 -23.27 -2.51 10.48
CA ILE A 82 -23.21 -1.06 10.40
C ILE A 82 -21.74 -0.64 10.36
N ILE A 83 -21.36 0.15 9.34
CA ILE A 83 -19.99 0.54 9.06
C ILE A 83 -19.87 2.06 9.16
N PHE A 84 -18.99 2.52 10.03
CA PHE A 84 -18.72 3.95 10.23
C PHE A 84 -17.46 4.38 9.45
N ASP A 85 -17.51 5.57 8.84
CA ASP A 85 -16.39 6.08 8.02
C ASP A 85 -15.18 6.56 8.84
N ASP A 86 -15.38 6.87 10.13
CA ASP A 86 -14.31 7.25 11.04
C ASP A 86 -14.05 6.16 12.07
N ASP A 87 -12.85 6.19 12.68
CA ASP A 87 -12.49 5.29 13.76
C ASP A 87 -13.38 5.49 14.98
N LEU A 88 -13.92 4.42 15.52
CA LEU A 88 -14.74 4.43 16.71
C LEU A 88 -13.91 4.11 17.96
N THR A 89 -14.19 4.81 19.03
CA THR A 89 -13.66 4.43 20.34
C THR A 89 -14.29 3.11 20.84
N PRO A 90 -13.62 2.34 21.71
CA PRO A 90 -14.17 1.12 22.28
C PRO A 90 -15.53 1.33 22.97
N VAL A 91 -15.77 2.51 23.54
CA VAL A 91 -17.03 2.88 24.19
C VAL A 91 -18.14 3.06 23.16
N GLN A 92 -17.85 3.75 22.06
CA GLN A 92 -18.79 3.96 20.95
C GLN A 92 -19.18 2.62 20.30
N VAL A 93 -18.19 1.77 19.96
CA VAL A 93 -18.46 0.45 19.40
C VAL A 93 -19.40 -0.36 20.30
N ARG A 94 -19.13 -0.40 21.60
CA ARG A 94 -19.98 -1.10 22.57
C ARG A 94 -21.40 -0.55 22.60
N ASN A 95 -21.53 0.78 22.80
CA ASN A 95 -22.85 1.39 22.95
C ASN A 95 -23.70 1.25 21.69
N LEU A 96 -23.07 1.39 20.50
CA LEU A 96 -23.74 1.21 19.21
C LEU A 96 -24.11 -0.27 18.99
N SER A 97 -23.22 -1.21 19.30
CA SER A 97 -23.53 -2.65 19.19
C SER A 97 -24.66 -3.09 20.12
N ASP A 98 -24.68 -2.52 21.35
CA ASP A 98 -25.74 -2.77 22.32
C ASP A 98 -27.09 -2.19 21.85
N LEU A 99 -27.08 -1.03 21.19
CA LEU A 99 -28.27 -0.39 20.67
C LEU A 99 -28.82 -1.08 19.42
N PHE A 100 -27.95 -1.32 18.44
CA PHE A 100 -28.36 -1.92 17.15
C PHE A 100 -28.60 -3.43 17.23
N LYS A 101 -28.05 -4.12 18.23
CA LYS A 101 -28.03 -5.59 18.31
C LYS A 101 -27.45 -6.25 17.06
N ARG A 102 -26.53 -5.59 16.39
CA ARG A 102 -25.86 -6.00 15.15
C ARG A 102 -24.36 -5.73 15.23
N LYS A 103 -23.60 -6.30 14.29
CA LYS A 103 -22.17 -6.04 14.16
C LYS A 103 -21.94 -4.57 13.80
N VAL A 104 -21.12 -3.88 14.58
CA VAL A 104 -20.67 -2.52 14.33
C VAL A 104 -19.18 -2.52 14.14
N ILE A 105 -18.73 -2.00 13.01
CA ILE A 105 -17.30 -1.82 12.70
C ILE A 105 -17.06 -0.40 12.22
N ASP A 106 -15.82 0.01 12.29
CA ASP A 106 -15.35 1.26 11.69
C ASP A 106 -14.56 0.98 10.40
N ARG A 107 -14.17 2.06 9.70
CA ARG A 107 -13.37 2.00 8.48
C ARG A 107 -12.09 1.17 8.68
N SER A 108 -11.40 1.36 9.81
CA SER A 108 -10.19 0.61 10.16
C SER A 108 -10.45 -0.90 10.27
N GLY A 109 -11.52 -1.29 10.92
CA GLY A 109 -11.94 -2.69 11.02
C GLY A 109 -12.25 -3.31 9.66
N LEU A 110 -12.97 -2.57 8.79
CA LEU A 110 -13.29 -3.02 7.44
C LEU A 110 -12.03 -3.23 6.58
N ILE A 111 -11.09 -2.29 6.61
CA ILE A 111 -9.82 -2.39 5.88
C ILE A 111 -9.01 -3.60 6.39
N LEU A 112 -8.98 -3.84 7.71
CA LEU A 112 -8.30 -5.00 8.29
C LEU A 112 -8.93 -6.33 7.85
N ASP A 113 -10.26 -6.40 7.73
CA ASP A 113 -10.97 -7.60 7.24
C ASP A 113 -10.66 -7.85 5.75
N ILE A 114 -10.63 -6.81 4.91
CA ILE A 114 -10.21 -6.91 3.51
C ILE A 114 -8.77 -7.44 3.42
N PHE A 115 -7.86 -6.91 4.22
CA PHE A 115 -6.46 -7.33 4.22
C PHE A 115 -6.29 -8.77 4.69
N ALA A 116 -7.06 -9.20 5.69
CA ALA A 116 -7.04 -10.58 6.16
C ALA A 116 -7.47 -11.58 5.07
N SER A 117 -8.46 -11.20 4.26
CA SER A 117 -8.92 -12.02 3.13
C SER A 117 -7.93 -12.06 1.95
N ARG A 118 -7.13 -11.01 1.76
CA ARG A 118 -6.22 -10.85 0.61
C ARG A 118 -4.79 -11.30 0.90
N ALA A 119 -4.35 -11.37 2.16
CA ALA A 119 -2.99 -11.76 2.54
C ALA A 119 -2.68 -13.20 2.12
N LYS A 120 -1.69 -13.39 1.25
CA LYS A 120 -1.26 -14.70 0.74
C LYS A 120 0.07 -15.12 1.35
N SER A 121 1.05 -14.21 1.37
CA SER A 121 2.38 -14.51 1.90
C SER A 121 2.36 -14.71 3.43
N LYS A 122 3.36 -15.44 3.94
CA LYS A 122 3.55 -15.62 5.39
C LYS A 122 3.81 -14.29 6.10
N GLU A 123 4.52 -13.38 5.42
CA GLU A 123 4.80 -12.04 5.92
C GLU A 123 3.52 -11.22 6.04
N ALA A 124 2.74 -11.06 4.94
CA ALA A 124 1.50 -10.31 4.95
C ALA A 124 0.49 -10.86 5.97
N LYS A 125 0.33 -12.18 6.06
CA LYS A 125 -0.54 -12.80 7.08
C LYS A 125 -0.09 -12.45 8.50
N THR A 126 1.22 -12.46 8.77
CA THR A 126 1.75 -12.11 10.09
C THR A 126 1.53 -10.62 10.42
N GLN A 127 1.70 -9.74 9.44
CA GLN A 127 1.47 -8.29 9.58
C GLN A 127 0.01 -7.97 9.83
N VAL A 128 -0.91 -8.58 9.05
CA VAL A 128 -2.34 -8.38 9.19
C VAL A 128 -2.84 -8.93 10.54
N GLU A 129 -2.39 -10.13 10.95
CA GLU A 129 -2.72 -10.69 12.27
C GLU A 129 -2.26 -9.76 13.39
N LEU A 130 -1.04 -9.20 13.29
CA LEU A 130 -0.53 -8.24 14.27
C LEU A 130 -1.42 -6.99 14.34
N ALA A 131 -1.76 -6.41 13.20
CA ALA A 131 -2.60 -5.21 13.13
C ALA A 131 -4.02 -5.47 13.67
N GLN A 132 -4.62 -6.62 13.32
CA GLN A 132 -5.94 -7.03 13.85
C GLN A 132 -5.91 -7.18 15.38
N LEU A 133 -4.89 -7.83 15.94
CA LEU A 133 -4.77 -7.98 17.39
C LEU A 133 -4.55 -6.64 18.10
N GLN A 134 -3.78 -5.73 17.51
CA GLN A 134 -3.59 -4.38 18.04
C GLN A 134 -4.89 -3.55 17.98
N TYR A 135 -5.68 -3.70 16.94
CA TYR A 135 -6.99 -3.06 16.79
C TYR A 135 -8.01 -3.63 17.79
N LEU A 136 -8.01 -4.95 18.02
CA LEU A 136 -8.94 -5.64 18.91
C LEU A 136 -8.59 -5.43 20.39
N LEU A 137 -7.31 -5.38 20.76
CA LEU A 137 -6.86 -5.34 22.15
C LEU A 137 -7.54 -4.26 23.02
N PRO A 138 -7.67 -2.97 22.59
CA PRO A 138 -8.39 -1.97 23.35
C PRO A 138 -9.92 -2.19 23.35
N ARG A 139 -10.46 -2.90 22.36
CA ARG A 139 -11.89 -3.18 22.18
C ARG A 139 -12.39 -4.40 22.96
N LEU A 140 -11.51 -5.19 23.55
CA LEU A 140 -11.83 -6.34 24.40
C LEU A 140 -12.43 -5.98 25.77
N THR A 141 -12.71 -4.72 26.02
CA THR A 141 -13.36 -4.31 27.26
C THR A 141 -14.83 -4.66 27.26
N ARG A 142 -15.22 -5.72 28.00
CA ARG A 142 -16.60 -6.06 28.37
C ARG A 142 -17.54 -6.64 27.30
N ALA A 143 -17.14 -6.88 26.08
CA ALA A 143 -18.00 -7.58 25.10
C ALA A 143 -18.35 -9.03 25.55
N TRP A 144 -17.61 -9.58 26.50
CA TRP A 144 -17.72 -10.97 26.96
C TRP A 144 -18.45 -11.15 28.31
N THR A 145 -19.11 -10.12 28.82
CA THR A 145 -19.84 -10.24 30.10
C THR A 145 -21.03 -11.19 30.03
N HIS A 146 -21.50 -11.53 28.84
CA HIS A 146 -22.61 -12.48 28.66
C HIS A 146 -22.17 -13.93 28.75
N LEU A 147 -20.93 -14.30 28.41
CA LEU A 147 -20.42 -15.67 28.53
C LEU A 147 -19.97 -16.03 29.95
N SER A 148 -19.52 -15.06 30.74
CA SER A 148 -19.09 -15.30 32.12
C SER A 148 -20.24 -15.58 33.11
N LYS A 149 -21.49 -15.29 32.76
CA LYS A 149 -22.67 -15.57 33.62
C LYS A 149 -23.17 -17.02 33.57
N GLN A 150 -22.66 -17.84 32.65
CA GLN A 150 -23.12 -19.21 32.47
C GLN A 150 -22.34 -20.28 33.25
N TYR A 151 -21.24 -19.91 33.94
CA TYR A 151 -20.46 -20.81 34.80
C TYR A 151 -20.20 -20.19 36.17
N GLY A 152 -21.21 -20.19 37.05
CA GLY A 152 -21.10 -19.74 38.44
C GLY A 152 -21.76 -20.69 39.41
N GLY A 153 -21.11 -21.80 39.75
CA GLY A 153 -21.37 -22.52 40.98
C GLY A 153 -20.62 -21.85 42.13
N ILE A 154 -21.27 -21.73 43.30
CA ILE A 154 -20.66 -21.27 44.55
C ILE A 154 -19.47 -22.16 44.86
N GLY A 155 -18.20 -21.62 44.82
CA GLY A 155 -17.09 -22.28 45.48
C GLY A 155 -15.79 -22.49 44.70
N THR A 156 -15.56 -21.97 43.49
CA THR A 156 -14.33 -22.23 42.76
C THR A 156 -13.75 -21.01 41.99
N LYS A 157 -13.53 -19.91 42.65
CA LYS A 157 -12.60 -18.89 42.16
C LYS A 157 -11.82 -18.37 43.36
N GLY A 158 -10.56 -18.79 43.42
CA GLY A 158 -9.54 -18.05 44.17
C GLY A 158 -9.39 -16.63 43.62
N PRO A 159 -8.63 -15.72 44.28
CA PRO A 159 -8.34 -14.38 43.77
C PRO A 159 -7.51 -14.49 42.47
N GLY A 160 -8.15 -14.84 41.36
CA GLY A 160 -7.58 -15.08 40.05
C GLY A 160 -8.11 -14.08 39.04
N GLU A 161 -7.27 -13.73 38.08
CA GLU A 161 -7.52 -12.88 36.93
C GLU A 161 -8.93 -13.09 36.36
N THR A 162 -9.63 -12.01 36.03
CA THR A 162 -10.87 -12.09 35.28
C THR A 162 -10.55 -12.70 33.90
N GLN A 163 -11.50 -13.42 33.31
CA GLN A 163 -11.30 -14.02 31.97
C GLN A 163 -10.78 -12.99 30.96
N ILE A 164 -11.24 -11.75 31.07
CA ILE A 164 -10.81 -10.62 30.24
C ILE A 164 -9.31 -10.32 30.42
N GLU A 165 -8.79 -10.41 31.62
CA GLU A 165 -7.35 -10.18 31.89
C GLU A 165 -6.50 -11.31 31.32
N THR A 166 -6.99 -12.54 31.42
CA THR A 166 -6.35 -13.69 30.80
C THR A 166 -6.32 -13.55 29.28
N ASP A 167 -7.46 -13.23 28.65
CA ASP A 167 -7.56 -13.01 27.20
C ASP A 167 -6.63 -11.86 26.72
N ARG A 168 -6.60 -10.76 27.46
CA ARG A 168 -5.68 -9.65 27.18
C ARG A 168 -4.20 -10.09 27.29
N ARG A 169 -3.86 -10.91 28.27
CA ARG A 169 -2.49 -11.43 28.43
C ARG A 169 -2.13 -12.31 27.24
N ILE A 170 -3.00 -13.24 26.84
CA ILE A 170 -2.79 -14.10 25.68
C ILE A 170 -2.56 -13.26 24.42
N ILE A 171 -3.39 -12.25 24.17
CA ILE A 171 -3.26 -11.39 23.00
C ILE A 171 -1.97 -10.56 23.06
N ARG A 172 -1.56 -10.00 24.21
CA ARG A 172 -0.30 -9.30 24.35
C ARG A 172 0.89 -10.20 24.06
N THR A 173 0.88 -11.43 24.59
CA THR A 173 1.92 -12.44 24.30
C THR A 173 1.96 -12.76 22.81
N ARG A 174 0.80 -12.93 22.17
CA ARG A 174 0.73 -13.15 20.72
C ARG A 174 1.29 -11.99 19.91
N ILE A 175 0.95 -10.75 20.28
CA ILE A 175 1.48 -9.52 19.68
C ILE A 175 3.02 -9.48 19.79
N SER A 176 3.61 -9.81 20.96
CA SER A 176 5.05 -9.84 21.13
C SER A 176 5.71 -10.88 20.23
N HIS A 177 5.18 -12.08 20.19
CA HIS A 177 5.68 -13.15 19.32
C HIS A 177 5.58 -12.81 17.81
N LEU A 178 4.49 -12.16 17.39
CA LEU A 178 4.34 -11.73 15.98
C LEU A 178 5.35 -10.62 15.62
N LYS A 179 5.66 -9.71 16.55
CA LYS A 179 6.71 -8.69 16.35
C LYS A 179 8.08 -9.30 16.19
N GLU A 180 8.45 -10.28 17.04
CA GLU A 180 9.71 -11.01 16.92
C GLU A 180 9.82 -11.72 15.57
N LYS A 181 8.76 -12.41 15.16
CA LYS A 181 8.71 -13.11 13.88
C LYS A 181 8.85 -12.16 12.68
N LEU A 182 8.23 -10.97 12.74
CA LEU A 182 8.39 -9.95 11.69
C LEU A 182 9.83 -9.43 11.65
N TYR A 183 10.46 -9.21 12.80
CA TYR A 183 11.86 -8.82 12.89
C TYR A 183 12.80 -9.85 12.25
N GLU A 184 12.58 -11.16 12.49
CA GLU A 184 13.32 -12.23 11.84
C GLU A 184 13.15 -12.20 10.33
N ILE A 185 11.91 -12.05 9.82
CA ILE A 185 11.61 -11.96 8.38
C ILE A 185 12.36 -10.77 7.76
N GLU A 186 12.31 -9.59 8.40
CA GLU A 186 12.99 -8.38 7.92
C GLU A 186 14.51 -8.56 7.91
N SER A 187 15.09 -9.17 8.93
CA SER A 187 16.53 -9.48 9.01
C SER A 187 16.97 -10.41 7.87
N HIS A 188 16.23 -11.48 7.62
CA HIS A 188 16.50 -12.39 6.50
C HIS A 188 16.41 -11.68 5.15
N ARG A 189 15.42 -10.81 4.97
CA ARG A 189 15.24 -10.02 3.75
C ARG A 189 16.41 -9.07 3.52
N LEU A 190 16.87 -8.35 4.54
CA LEU A 190 18.04 -7.47 4.45
C LEU A 190 19.30 -8.24 4.02
N THR A 191 19.49 -9.43 4.54
CA THR A 191 20.63 -10.30 4.16
C THR A 191 20.53 -10.74 2.70
N GLN A 192 19.34 -11.12 2.21
CA GLN A 192 19.13 -11.49 0.81
C GLN A 192 19.22 -10.30 -0.15
N SER A 193 18.80 -9.10 0.29
CA SER A 193 18.85 -7.90 -0.53
C SER A 193 20.25 -7.32 -0.68
N ALA A 194 21.19 -7.67 0.23
CA ALA A 194 22.57 -7.19 0.17
C ALA A 194 23.30 -7.58 -1.12
N GLY A 195 22.94 -8.72 -1.75
CA GLY A 195 23.44 -9.14 -3.07
C GLY A 195 22.91 -8.34 -4.26
N ARG A 196 21.84 -7.54 -4.07
CA ARG A 196 21.15 -6.80 -5.14
C ARG A 196 21.51 -5.31 -5.18
N LYS A 197 22.57 -4.91 -4.51
CA LYS A 197 22.99 -3.49 -4.35
C LYS A 197 23.33 -2.75 -5.64
N ASN A 198 23.45 -3.44 -6.77
CA ASN A 198 23.89 -2.86 -8.04
C ASN A 198 22.73 -2.63 -9.04
N SER A 199 21.47 -2.87 -8.65
CA SER A 199 20.31 -2.70 -9.54
C SER A 199 19.52 -1.47 -9.11
N THR A 200 19.12 -0.64 -10.08
CA THR A 200 18.17 0.46 -9.84
C THR A 200 16.82 -0.10 -9.43
N ARG A 201 16.28 0.43 -8.35
CA ARG A 201 14.99 -0.01 -7.80
C ARG A 201 13.93 1.03 -8.03
N ILE A 202 12.81 0.62 -8.61
CA ILE A 202 11.63 1.46 -8.85
C ILE A 202 10.47 0.87 -8.06
N ALA A 203 9.82 1.67 -7.23
CA ALA A 203 8.57 1.29 -6.58
C ALA A 203 7.40 2.00 -7.25
N ILE A 204 6.35 1.25 -7.58
CA ILE A 204 5.09 1.81 -8.08
C ILE A 204 4.21 2.07 -6.86
N ALA A 205 3.95 3.35 -6.58
CA ALA A 205 3.09 3.82 -5.50
C ALA A 205 1.89 4.57 -6.09
N GLY A 206 0.80 4.66 -5.33
CA GLY A 206 -0.39 5.39 -5.76
C GLY A 206 -1.63 4.96 -4.99
N TYR A 207 -2.69 5.69 -5.17
CA TYR A 207 -3.96 5.39 -4.51
C TYR A 207 -4.49 4.00 -4.89
N THR A 208 -5.38 3.42 -4.08
CA THR A 208 -6.07 2.16 -4.44
C THR A 208 -6.78 2.33 -5.78
N ASN A 209 -6.77 1.29 -6.58
CA ASN A 209 -7.41 1.27 -7.91
C ASN A 209 -6.86 2.31 -8.94
N ALA A 210 -5.71 2.94 -8.70
CA ALA A 210 -5.10 3.86 -9.67
C ALA A 210 -4.51 3.16 -10.91
N GLY A 211 -4.49 1.83 -10.95
CA GLY A 211 -3.97 1.05 -12.06
C GLY A 211 -2.49 0.67 -11.93
N LYS A 212 -1.97 0.59 -10.69
CA LYS A 212 -0.57 0.21 -10.40
C LYS A 212 -0.21 -1.17 -10.95
N SER A 213 -0.97 -2.19 -10.60
CA SER A 213 -0.72 -3.58 -11.03
C SER A 213 -0.90 -3.75 -12.55
N THR A 214 -1.82 -3.00 -13.16
CA THR A 214 -1.98 -2.95 -14.62
C THR A 214 -0.73 -2.38 -15.29
N LEU A 215 -0.21 -1.26 -14.76
CA LEU A 215 1.03 -0.65 -15.26
C LEU A 215 2.22 -1.58 -15.03
N PHE A 216 2.32 -2.21 -13.87
CA PHE A 216 3.36 -3.18 -13.56
C PHE A 216 3.37 -4.35 -14.56
N ASN A 217 2.21 -4.96 -14.82
CA ASN A 217 2.07 -6.05 -15.79
C ASN A 217 2.50 -5.62 -17.20
N LEU A 218 2.08 -4.43 -17.60
CA LEU A 218 2.42 -3.88 -18.91
C LEU A 218 3.93 -3.64 -19.08
N LEU A 219 4.62 -3.17 -18.03
CA LEU A 219 6.05 -2.91 -18.07
C LEU A 219 6.87 -4.20 -18.00
N THR A 220 6.44 -5.18 -17.21
CA THR A 220 7.21 -6.40 -16.91
C THR A 220 6.76 -7.62 -17.70
N SER A 221 5.75 -7.50 -18.58
CA SER A 221 5.11 -8.61 -19.29
C SER A 221 4.70 -9.76 -18.35
N SER A 222 4.22 -9.40 -17.17
CA SER A 222 3.78 -10.32 -16.10
C SER A 222 2.27 -10.39 -16.05
N ASP A 223 1.74 -11.50 -15.49
CA ASP A 223 0.31 -11.71 -15.22
C ASP A 223 0.03 -11.61 -13.71
N VAL A 224 0.43 -10.52 -13.08
CA VAL A 224 0.03 -10.27 -11.69
C VAL A 224 -1.46 -9.92 -11.65
N PHE A 225 -2.15 -10.51 -10.70
CA PHE A 225 -3.59 -10.33 -10.53
C PHE A 225 -3.96 -8.84 -10.38
N ALA A 226 -4.72 -8.32 -11.32
CA ALA A 226 -5.23 -6.95 -11.32
C ALA A 226 -6.75 -6.99 -11.44
N GLU A 227 -7.45 -6.54 -10.41
CA GLU A 227 -8.91 -6.37 -10.39
C GLU A 227 -9.26 -4.90 -10.23
N ASP A 228 -10.44 -4.52 -10.72
CA ASP A 228 -11.06 -3.21 -10.47
C ASP A 228 -11.73 -3.20 -9.09
N LYS A 229 -10.92 -3.43 -8.05
CA LYS A 229 -11.33 -3.45 -6.64
C LYS A 229 -10.26 -2.79 -5.79
N LEU A 230 -10.69 -2.18 -4.69
CA LEU A 230 -9.78 -1.60 -3.71
C LEU A 230 -8.91 -2.71 -3.09
N PHE A 231 -7.62 -2.43 -2.90
CA PHE A 231 -6.65 -3.38 -2.34
C PHE A 231 -6.57 -4.73 -3.08
N ALA A 232 -6.66 -4.72 -4.40
CA ALA A 232 -6.48 -5.93 -5.21
C ALA A 232 -5.08 -6.56 -4.98
N THR A 233 -4.06 -5.74 -4.77
CA THR A 233 -2.69 -6.15 -4.42
C THR A 233 -2.37 -5.80 -2.98
N LEU A 234 -2.05 -6.81 -2.16
CA LEU A 234 -1.58 -6.66 -0.78
C LEU A 234 -0.12 -7.09 -0.63
N ASP A 235 0.27 -8.16 -1.28
CA ASP A 235 1.66 -8.65 -1.31
C ASP A 235 2.45 -7.91 -2.40
N SER A 236 3.56 -7.28 -2.03
CA SER A 236 4.45 -6.64 -3.01
C SER A 236 5.06 -7.67 -3.94
N THR A 237 5.07 -7.38 -5.21
CA THR A 237 5.68 -8.23 -6.24
C THR A 237 6.81 -7.46 -6.92
N THR A 238 8.03 -8.03 -6.91
CA THR A 238 9.19 -7.45 -7.59
C THR A 238 9.55 -8.27 -8.81
N ARG A 239 9.83 -7.59 -9.92
CA ARG A 239 10.31 -8.19 -11.17
C ARG A 239 11.52 -7.44 -11.71
N SER A 240 12.33 -8.14 -12.44
CA SER A 240 13.45 -7.57 -13.20
C SER A 240 12.95 -7.13 -14.56
N LEU A 241 13.24 -5.89 -14.92
CA LEU A 241 13.05 -5.35 -16.26
C LEU A 241 14.42 -5.26 -16.92
N GLU A 242 14.62 -5.95 -18.04
CA GLU A 242 15.83 -5.85 -18.84
C GLU A 242 15.68 -4.64 -19.77
N VAL A 243 16.54 -3.66 -19.62
CA VAL A 243 16.49 -2.43 -20.44
C VAL A 243 17.62 -2.42 -21.46
N HIS A 244 18.77 -2.99 -21.11
CA HIS A 244 19.94 -3.24 -21.97
C HIS A 244 20.61 -4.54 -21.55
N ASP A 245 21.42 -5.15 -22.40
CA ASP A 245 22.04 -6.48 -22.23
C ASP A 245 22.80 -6.69 -20.91
N THR A 246 23.18 -5.62 -20.24
CA THR A 246 24.01 -5.66 -19.02
C THR A 246 23.29 -5.17 -17.75
N GLU A 247 22.05 -4.67 -17.85
CA GLU A 247 21.44 -3.96 -16.72
C GLU A 247 20.02 -4.36 -16.40
N ARG A 248 19.82 -4.58 -15.11
CA ARG A 248 18.53 -4.97 -14.54
C ARG A 248 17.98 -3.87 -13.67
N ILE A 249 16.79 -3.41 -14.01
CA ILE A 249 15.96 -2.59 -13.11
C ILE A 249 15.06 -3.53 -12.34
N LEU A 250 14.96 -3.32 -11.04
CA LEU A 250 13.96 -3.98 -10.23
C LEU A 250 12.77 -3.05 -10.09
N ILE A 251 11.63 -3.48 -10.57
CA ILE A 251 10.37 -2.77 -10.42
C ILE A 251 9.48 -3.53 -9.45
N SER A 252 8.88 -2.83 -8.51
CA SER A 252 8.03 -3.41 -7.46
C SER A 252 6.65 -2.80 -7.51
N ASP A 253 5.60 -3.65 -7.61
CA ASP A 253 4.22 -3.26 -7.35
C ASP A 253 3.99 -3.24 -5.84
N THR A 254 3.32 -2.21 -5.33
CA THR A 254 3.09 -2.04 -3.91
C THR A 254 1.61 -1.97 -3.57
N VAL A 255 1.29 -2.11 -2.28
CA VAL A 255 -0.06 -1.92 -1.76
C VAL A 255 -0.57 -0.52 -2.10
N GLY A 256 -1.84 -0.40 -2.48
CA GLY A 256 -2.48 0.88 -2.71
C GLY A 256 -2.65 1.69 -1.44
N PHE A 257 -2.39 2.98 -1.53
CA PHE A 257 -2.72 3.92 -0.46
C PHE A 257 -4.20 4.27 -0.49
N ILE A 258 -4.75 4.60 0.66
CA ILE A 258 -6.11 5.09 0.84
C ILE A 258 -6.10 6.10 1.97
N ARG A 259 -7.04 7.02 2.00
CA ARG A 259 -7.19 7.94 3.12
C ARG A 259 -7.60 7.20 4.40
N LYS A 260 -7.32 7.78 5.56
CA LYS A 260 -7.63 7.21 6.87
C LYS A 260 -7.12 5.77 7.01
N LEU A 261 -5.90 5.48 6.50
CA LEU A 261 -5.26 4.17 6.73
C LEU A 261 -5.11 3.93 8.23
N PRO A 262 -5.50 2.74 8.74
CA PRO A 262 -5.35 2.40 10.15
C PRO A 262 -3.89 2.57 10.61
N PRO A 263 -3.62 3.33 11.70
CA PRO A 263 -2.25 3.50 12.21
C PRO A 263 -1.55 2.17 12.55
N GLN A 264 -2.34 1.18 13.00
CA GLN A 264 -1.85 -0.17 13.28
C GLN A 264 -1.35 -0.86 12.02
N LEU A 265 -2.02 -0.65 10.87
CA LEU A 265 -1.56 -1.14 9.58
C LEU A 265 -0.30 -0.43 9.14
N VAL A 266 -0.26 0.90 9.20
CA VAL A 266 0.93 1.70 8.87
C VAL A 266 2.15 1.18 9.62
N ALA A 267 2.01 0.93 10.94
CA ALA A 267 3.08 0.39 11.77
C ALA A 267 3.47 -1.03 11.40
N SER A 268 2.51 -1.89 11.05
CA SER A 268 2.75 -3.30 10.72
C SER A 268 3.28 -3.49 9.30
N PHE A 269 2.91 -2.61 8.37
CA PHE A 269 3.30 -2.67 6.96
C PHE A 269 4.61 -1.94 6.63
N LYS A 270 5.36 -1.47 7.64
CA LYS A 270 6.68 -0.85 7.43
C LYS A 270 7.63 -1.72 6.59
N SER A 271 7.55 -3.03 6.70
CA SER A 271 8.38 -3.95 5.90
C SER A 271 7.84 -4.13 4.47
N THR A 272 6.53 -4.15 4.24
CA THR A 272 5.96 -4.23 2.89
C THR A 272 6.15 -2.91 2.14
N LEU A 273 6.09 -1.78 2.85
CA LEU A 273 6.43 -0.47 2.32
C LEU A 273 7.94 -0.20 2.28
N SER A 274 8.78 -1.17 2.75
CA SER A 274 10.23 -1.10 2.59
C SER A 274 10.65 -1.02 1.13
N GLU A 275 9.89 -1.61 0.19
CA GLU A 275 10.13 -1.45 -1.24
C GLU A 275 10.10 0.02 -1.68
N VAL A 276 9.15 0.81 -1.14
CA VAL A 276 9.08 2.26 -1.39
C VAL A 276 10.28 2.97 -0.73
N ARG A 277 10.64 2.57 0.49
CA ARG A 277 11.77 3.13 1.23
C ARG A 277 13.12 2.78 0.61
N GLU A 278 13.25 1.58 0.03
CA GLU A 278 14.48 1.10 -0.60
C GLU A 278 14.59 1.48 -2.09
N ALA A 279 13.51 1.96 -2.70
CA ALA A 279 13.50 2.40 -4.08
C ALA A 279 14.38 3.63 -4.29
N ASP A 280 15.07 3.69 -5.42
CA ASP A 280 15.80 4.87 -5.88
C ASP A 280 14.84 5.89 -6.52
N ILE A 281 13.75 5.38 -7.13
CA ILE A 281 12.75 6.15 -7.84
C ILE A 281 11.36 5.64 -7.48
N ILE A 282 10.41 6.57 -7.35
CA ILE A 282 9.01 6.24 -7.10
C ILE A 282 8.19 6.63 -8.34
N PHE A 283 7.45 5.67 -8.88
CA PHE A 283 6.40 5.91 -9.87
C PHE A 283 5.09 6.16 -9.12
N HIS A 284 4.69 7.42 -9.02
CA HIS A 284 3.43 7.78 -8.42
C HIS A 284 2.32 7.73 -9.46
N VAL A 285 1.51 6.67 -9.44
CA VAL A 285 0.40 6.43 -10.37
C VAL A 285 -0.87 7.08 -9.82
N ILE A 286 -1.50 7.93 -10.63
CA ILE A 286 -2.65 8.76 -10.28
C ILE A 286 -3.76 8.47 -11.28
N ASP A 287 -4.95 8.11 -10.80
CA ASP A 287 -6.16 7.97 -11.63
C ASP A 287 -6.74 9.34 -11.94
N VAL A 288 -6.43 9.87 -13.11
CA VAL A 288 -6.87 11.20 -13.51
C VAL A 288 -8.33 11.25 -13.96
N SER A 289 -8.98 10.11 -14.15
CA SER A 289 -10.41 10.04 -14.45
C SER A 289 -11.27 10.37 -13.23
N HIS A 290 -10.72 10.16 -12.02
CA HIS A 290 -11.44 10.42 -10.77
C HIS A 290 -11.63 11.92 -10.53
N PRO A 291 -12.82 12.39 -10.08
CA PRO A 291 -13.07 13.81 -9.81
C PRO A 291 -12.12 14.40 -8.75
N PHE A 292 -11.81 13.63 -7.70
CA PHE A 292 -10.95 14.02 -6.56
C PHE A 292 -9.51 13.52 -6.70
N TYR A 293 -8.96 13.42 -7.92
CA TYR A 293 -7.61 12.91 -8.14
C TYR A 293 -6.52 13.75 -7.47
N GLU A 294 -6.74 15.06 -7.27
CA GLU A 294 -5.79 15.95 -6.56
C GLU A 294 -5.73 15.62 -5.07
N ASP A 295 -6.86 15.31 -4.44
CA ASP A 295 -6.91 14.86 -3.04
C ASP A 295 -6.20 13.50 -2.89
N HIS A 296 -6.45 12.57 -3.81
CA HIS A 296 -5.75 11.28 -3.84
C HIS A 296 -4.24 11.44 -4.01
N LEU A 297 -3.82 12.36 -4.90
CA LEU A 297 -2.41 12.69 -5.10
C LEU A 297 -1.79 13.19 -3.79
N LYS A 298 -2.45 14.12 -3.10
CA LYS A 298 -1.98 14.68 -1.82
C LYS A 298 -1.88 13.62 -0.73
N VAL A 299 -2.89 12.76 -0.57
CA VAL A 299 -2.89 11.66 0.42
C VAL A 299 -1.67 10.76 0.22
N VAL A 300 -1.37 10.40 -1.03
CA VAL A 300 -0.21 9.55 -1.34
C VAL A 300 1.10 10.29 -1.05
N GLU A 301 1.23 11.55 -1.45
CA GLU A 301 2.44 12.35 -1.19
C GLU A 301 2.71 12.52 0.31
N ASP A 302 1.68 12.81 1.10
CA ASP A 302 1.81 12.97 2.54
C ASP A 302 2.20 11.65 3.21
N THR A 303 1.59 10.54 2.79
CA THR A 303 1.96 9.19 3.25
C THR A 303 3.41 8.85 2.87
N LEU A 304 3.86 9.14 1.65
CA LEU A 304 5.25 8.92 1.23
C LEU A 304 6.25 9.72 2.08
N LYS A 305 5.91 10.95 2.48
CA LYS A 305 6.73 11.77 3.41
C LYS A 305 6.82 11.10 4.79
N GLU A 306 5.70 10.61 5.35
CA GLU A 306 5.68 9.90 6.63
C GLU A 306 6.57 8.65 6.63
N PHE A 307 6.71 7.98 5.47
CA PHE A 307 7.60 6.84 5.29
C PHE A 307 9.07 7.21 5.02
N GLY A 308 9.43 8.49 5.13
CA GLY A 308 10.82 8.95 4.93
C GLY A 308 11.28 8.87 3.48
N SER A 309 10.36 9.02 2.52
CA SER A 309 10.64 8.98 1.09
C SER A 309 10.59 10.38 0.43
N ALA A 310 10.64 11.45 1.22
CA ALA A 310 10.54 12.83 0.75
C ALA A 310 11.68 13.23 -0.21
N ASP A 311 12.89 12.69 0.00
CA ASP A 311 14.09 13.05 -0.79
C ASP A 311 14.23 12.22 -2.07
N LYS A 312 13.28 11.33 -2.36
CA LYS A 312 13.36 10.45 -3.52
C LYS A 312 12.87 11.14 -4.79
N LYS A 313 13.42 10.72 -5.92
CA LYS A 313 12.92 11.14 -7.23
C LYS A 313 11.53 10.51 -7.45
N VAL A 314 10.50 11.35 -7.55
CA VAL A 314 9.13 10.94 -7.81
C VAL A 314 8.77 11.33 -9.24
N ILE A 315 8.28 10.36 -10.02
CA ILE A 315 7.73 10.58 -11.35
C ILE A 315 6.23 10.39 -11.26
N ARG A 316 5.47 11.47 -11.52
CA ARG A 316 4.00 11.43 -11.53
C ARG A 316 3.51 10.85 -12.84
N ILE A 317 2.70 9.79 -12.75
CA ILE A 317 2.12 9.08 -13.88
C ILE A 317 0.61 9.22 -13.80
N PHE A 318 0.05 10.10 -14.61
CA PHE A 318 -1.39 10.29 -14.73
C PHE A 318 -1.97 9.21 -15.65
N ASN A 319 -2.62 8.22 -15.02
CA ASN A 319 -3.19 7.05 -15.69
C ASN A 319 -4.68 7.24 -15.99
N LYS A 320 -5.23 6.33 -16.79
CA LYS A 320 -6.63 6.29 -17.25
C LYS A 320 -7.04 7.52 -18.08
N VAL A 321 -6.11 8.10 -18.84
CA VAL A 321 -6.40 9.26 -19.72
C VAL A 321 -7.41 8.94 -20.82
N ASP A 322 -7.60 7.69 -21.16
CA ASP A 322 -8.60 7.20 -22.12
C ASP A 322 -10.04 7.39 -21.65
N LEU A 323 -10.26 7.58 -20.36
CA LEU A 323 -11.57 7.87 -19.77
C LEU A 323 -11.90 9.38 -19.74
N ILE A 324 -10.92 10.25 -20.02
CA ILE A 324 -11.12 11.70 -20.03
C ILE A 324 -11.65 12.12 -21.38
N LYS A 325 -12.85 12.71 -21.39
CA LYS A 325 -13.48 13.26 -22.59
C LYS A 325 -13.09 14.72 -22.85
N ASP A 326 -12.75 15.46 -21.78
CA ASP A 326 -12.41 16.88 -21.85
C ASP A 326 -10.92 17.09 -22.12
N LYS A 327 -10.61 17.64 -23.32
CA LYS A 327 -9.24 17.98 -23.70
C LYS A 327 -8.65 19.09 -22.82
N ALA A 328 -9.47 20.03 -22.33
CA ALA A 328 -8.99 21.13 -21.49
C ALA A 328 -8.42 20.58 -20.17
N LYS A 329 -9.01 19.53 -19.60
CA LYS A 329 -8.47 18.84 -18.41
C LYS A 329 -7.11 18.23 -18.70
N ILE A 330 -6.90 17.60 -19.84
CA ILE A 330 -5.62 17.01 -20.23
C ILE A 330 -4.55 18.09 -20.36
N ASP A 331 -4.88 19.21 -21.04
CA ASP A 331 -3.97 20.33 -21.23
C ASP A 331 -3.63 21.04 -19.91
N PHE A 332 -4.62 21.17 -19.03
CA PHE A 332 -4.43 21.69 -17.67
C PHE A 332 -3.40 20.85 -16.89
N ILE A 333 -3.59 19.52 -16.86
CA ILE A 333 -2.69 18.60 -16.15
C ILE A 333 -1.28 18.69 -16.72
N ARG A 334 -1.13 18.70 -18.06
CA ARG A 334 0.16 18.81 -18.75
C ARG A 334 0.89 20.11 -18.43
N ASN A 335 0.16 21.21 -18.33
CA ASN A 335 0.71 22.52 -18.02
C ASN A 335 1.08 22.68 -16.54
N THR A 336 0.27 22.11 -15.64
CA THR A 336 0.47 22.17 -14.19
C THR A 336 1.59 21.23 -13.73
N HIS A 337 1.69 20.05 -14.33
CA HIS A 337 2.64 18.99 -13.93
C HIS A 337 3.62 18.69 -15.08
N LYS A 338 4.54 19.61 -15.36
CA LYS A 338 5.49 19.52 -16.50
C LYS A 338 6.38 18.26 -16.49
N ASP A 339 6.72 17.75 -15.30
CA ASP A 339 7.56 16.54 -15.13
C ASP A 339 6.71 15.27 -14.95
N SER A 340 5.58 15.18 -15.63
CA SER A 340 4.67 14.05 -15.53
C SER A 340 4.42 13.37 -16.87
N VAL A 341 3.93 12.14 -16.79
CA VAL A 341 3.56 11.34 -17.97
C VAL A 341 2.07 11.02 -17.90
N LEU A 342 1.36 11.29 -19.00
CA LEU A 342 -0.05 10.93 -19.16
C LEU A 342 -0.13 9.63 -19.96
N ILE A 343 -0.76 8.59 -19.38
CA ILE A 343 -0.86 7.25 -19.98
C ILE A 343 -2.26 6.66 -19.88
N SER A 344 -2.50 5.63 -20.66
CA SER A 344 -3.51 4.62 -20.35
C SER A 344 -2.82 3.25 -20.26
N ALA A 345 -2.68 2.73 -19.05
CA ALA A 345 -2.06 1.42 -18.84
C ALA A 345 -2.89 0.30 -19.48
N THR A 346 -4.22 0.38 -19.42
CA THR A 346 -5.13 -0.62 -20.02
C THR A 346 -5.05 -0.65 -21.54
N ARG A 347 -4.91 0.53 -22.18
CA ARG A 347 -4.84 0.64 -23.65
C ARG A 347 -3.40 0.72 -24.19
N GLY A 348 -2.40 0.70 -23.33
CA GLY A 348 -0.99 0.83 -23.73
C GLY A 348 -0.65 2.21 -24.32
N MET A 349 -1.47 3.24 -24.07
CA MET A 349 -1.25 4.57 -24.64
C MET A 349 -0.08 5.27 -23.96
N ASN A 350 0.78 5.88 -24.78
CA ASN A 350 1.94 6.68 -24.37
C ASN A 350 2.98 5.98 -23.47
N ILE A 351 3.03 4.64 -23.54
CA ILE A 351 4.01 3.84 -22.76
C ILE A 351 5.44 4.04 -23.29
N SER A 352 5.59 4.36 -24.59
CA SER A 352 6.89 4.70 -25.16
C SER A 352 7.55 5.89 -24.47
N SER A 353 6.78 6.93 -24.12
CA SER A 353 7.29 8.10 -23.38
C SER A 353 7.75 7.70 -21.96
N LEU A 354 7.02 6.82 -21.27
CA LEU A 354 7.45 6.30 -19.97
C LEU A 354 8.74 5.46 -20.10
N LYS A 355 8.85 4.63 -21.14
CA LYS A 355 10.08 3.87 -21.41
C LYS A 355 11.26 4.79 -21.74
N SER A 356 11.04 5.88 -22.48
CA SER A 356 12.10 6.88 -22.75
C SER A 356 12.60 7.52 -21.45
N ILE A 357 11.69 7.93 -20.57
CA ILE A 357 12.06 8.49 -19.25
C ILE A 357 12.85 7.47 -18.42
N LEU A 358 12.45 6.18 -18.45
CA LEU A 358 13.22 5.13 -17.80
C LEU A 358 14.63 5.02 -18.36
N ASN A 359 14.78 5.05 -19.68
CA ASN A 359 16.08 5.02 -20.34
C ASN A 359 16.93 6.23 -19.93
N ASP A 360 16.37 7.45 -19.95
CA ASP A 360 17.09 8.68 -19.57
C ASP A 360 17.58 8.59 -18.12
N ILE A 361 16.75 8.09 -17.21
CA ILE A 361 17.12 7.90 -15.80
C ILE A 361 18.27 6.92 -15.63
N ILE A 362 18.27 5.85 -16.42
CA ILE A 362 19.34 4.86 -16.42
C ILE A 362 20.60 5.47 -16.98
N GLU A 363 20.50 6.14 -18.13
CA GLU A 363 21.65 6.84 -18.74
C GLU A 363 22.31 7.81 -17.77
N ASP A 364 21.52 8.55 -16.97
CA ASP A 364 22.02 9.51 -15.95
C ASP A 364 22.79 8.86 -14.79
N GLN A 365 22.61 7.56 -14.58
CA GLN A 365 23.36 6.80 -13.56
C GLN A 365 24.72 6.35 -14.04
N PHE A 366 24.95 6.44 -15.35
CA PHE A 366 26.18 6.03 -15.98
C PHE A 366 27.10 7.21 -16.28
N VAL A 367 28.38 6.89 -16.20
CA VAL A 367 29.46 7.79 -16.60
C VAL A 367 30.27 7.14 -17.71
N LYS A 368 30.55 7.91 -18.75
CA LYS A 368 31.44 7.47 -19.85
C LYS A 368 32.85 7.90 -19.50
N HIS A 369 33.77 6.95 -19.53
CA HIS A 369 35.18 7.18 -19.26
C HIS A 369 36.05 6.59 -20.38
N THR A 370 37.24 7.11 -20.46
CA THR A 370 38.29 6.57 -21.31
C THR A 370 39.51 6.31 -20.47
N VAL A 371 40.08 5.11 -20.60
CA VAL A 371 41.34 4.72 -19.97
C VAL A 371 42.34 4.28 -21.03
N THR A 372 43.61 4.59 -20.80
CA THR A 372 44.70 4.12 -21.62
C THR A 372 45.58 3.22 -20.76
N LEU A 373 45.71 1.96 -21.16
CA LEU A 373 46.48 0.90 -20.49
C LEU A 373 47.62 0.45 -21.43
N LYS A 374 48.65 -0.18 -20.86
CA LYS A 374 49.68 -0.84 -21.65
C LYS A 374 49.18 -2.20 -22.16
N ILE A 375 49.67 -2.68 -23.29
CA ILE A 375 49.26 -3.98 -23.88
C ILE A 375 49.50 -5.14 -22.92
N ASN A 376 50.49 -5.07 -22.07
CA ASN A 376 50.81 -6.12 -21.07
C ASN A 376 49.87 -6.13 -19.86
N GLU A 377 48.97 -5.15 -19.70
CA GLU A 377 48.01 -5.06 -18.58
C GLU A 377 46.68 -5.78 -18.88
N SER A 378 46.72 -6.91 -19.56
CA SER A 378 45.55 -7.70 -19.94
C SER A 378 44.60 -8.03 -18.78
N LYS A 379 45.16 -8.22 -17.56
CA LYS A 379 44.39 -8.46 -16.33
C LYS A 379 43.48 -7.29 -15.98
N LYS A 380 43.98 -6.04 -16.10
CA LYS A 380 43.18 -4.83 -15.87
C LYS A 380 42.09 -4.66 -16.93
N VAL A 381 42.41 -4.97 -18.20
CA VAL A 381 41.44 -4.98 -19.30
C VAL A 381 40.26 -5.91 -18.97
N SER A 382 40.56 -7.15 -18.54
CA SER A 382 39.54 -8.13 -18.15
C SER A 382 38.71 -7.67 -16.97
N GLN A 383 39.31 -7.02 -15.98
CA GLN A 383 38.60 -6.45 -14.83
C GLN A 383 37.67 -5.30 -15.23
N ILE A 384 38.09 -4.45 -16.16
CA ILE A 384 37.22 -3.38 -16.70
C ILE A 384 36.04 -3.98 -17.44
N HIS A 385 36.25 -5.02 -18.27
CA HIS A 385 35.17 -5.73 -18.95
C HIS A 385 34.15 -6.34 -17.98
N SER A 386 34.56 -6.77 -16.80
CA SER A 386 33.66 -7.33 -15.79
C SER A 386 32.86 -6.26 -15.01
N LEU A 387 33.30 -4.99 -15.04
CA LEU A 387 32.73 -3.88 -14.25
C LEU A 387 32.08 -2.78 -15.12
N ALA A 388 32.26 -2.85 -16.46
CA ALA A 388 31.84 -1.80 -17.37
C ALA A 388 31.44 -2.37 -18.74
N GLU A 389 30.51 -1.71 -19.39
CA GLU A 389 30.21 -1.89 -20.80
C GLU A 389 31.29 -1.24 -21.63
N VAL A 390 32.00 -2.01 -22.44
CA VAL A 390 33.06 -1.48 -23.32
C VAL A 390 32.44 -1.01 -24.64
N LEU A 391 32.47 0.27 -24.87
CA LEU A 391 31.90 0.91 -26.07
C LEU A 391 32.83 0.81 -27.28
N LYS A 392 34.14 0.98 -27.06
CA LYS A 392 35.13 0.94 -28.12
C LYS A 392 36.50 0.63 -27.54
N ILE A 393 37.28 -0.20 -28.24
CA ILE A 393 38.69 -0.46 -27.95
C ILE A 393 39.50 0.01 -29.18
N VAL A 394 40.53 0.79 -28.91
CA VAL A 394 41.48 1.23 -29.92
C VAL A 394 42.85 0.73 -29.50
N TYR A 395 43.53 -0.01 -30.37
CA TYR A 395 44.89 -0.50 -30.18
C TYR A 395 45.86 0.48 -30.86
N ASP A 396 46.86 0.90 -30.11
CA ASP A 396 47.94 1.73 -30.58
C ASP A 396 49.27 1.05 -30.19
N GLU A 397 50.31 1.10 -30.97
CA GLU A 397 51.53 0.26 -30.90
C GLU A 397 51.86 -0.40 -29.55
N ASP A 398 51.87 0.33 -28.42
CA ASP A 398 52.12 -0.17 -27.06
C ASP A 398 50.99 0.05 -26.09
N LYS A 399 49.86 0.60 -26.51
CA LYS A 399 48.77 1.04 -25.64
C LYS A 399 47.41 0.55 -26.14
N ILE A 400 46.54 0.30 -25.19
CA ILE A 400 45.12 -0.01 -25.43
C ILE A 400 44.29 1.12 -24.83
N LYS A 401 43.53 1.81 -25.68
CA LYS A 401 42.56 2.82 -25.26
C LYS A 401 41.18 2.24 -25.24
N ILE A 402 40.59 2.19 -24.04
CA ILE A 402 39.25 1.60 -23.82
C ILE A 402 38.28 2.73 -23.50
N HIS A 403 37.26 2.89 -24.31
CA HIS A 403 36.10 3.71 -24.04
C HIS A 403 35.04 2.84 -23.41
N TYR A 404 34.62 3.17 -22.20
CA TYR A 404 33.67 2.37 -21.46
C TYR A 404 32.61 3.23 -20.76
N LYS A 405 31.45 2.63 -20.57
CA LYS A 405 30.33 3.15 -19.80
C LYS A 405 30.17 2.32 -18.54
N THR A 406 30.04 2.92 -17.40
CA THR A 406 29.95 2.21 -16.12
C THR A 406 29.12 2.99 -15.11
N SER A 407 28.54 2.31 -14.11
CA SER A 407 27.85 2.97 -13.01
C SER A 407 28.80 3.83 -12.18
N LYS A 408 28.31 4.88 -11.53
CA LYS A 408 29.10 5.75 -10.65
C LYS A 408 29.86 4.95 -9.59
N GLN A 409 29.26 3.89 -9.02
CA GLN A 409 29.91 3.01 -8.04
C GLN A 409 31.06 2.17 -8.64
N ASN A 410 30.85 1.57 -9.81
CA ASN A 410 31.87 0.79 -10.48
C ASN A 410 33.00 1.70 -11.04
N SER A 411 32.69 2.94 -11.41
CA SER A 411 33.69 3.94 -11.80
C SER A 411 34.74 4.15 -10.71
N GLU A 412 34.32 4.21 -9.45
CA GLU A 412 35.23 4.31 -8.28
C GLU A 412 36.14 3.07 -8.13
N LYS A 413 35.59 1.87 -8.35
CA LYS A 413 36.35 0.61 -8.33
C LYS A 413 37.36 0.55 -9.47
N ILE A 414 36.92 0.92 -10.69
CA ILE A 414 37.80 0.94 -11.86
C ILE A 414 38.95 1.96 -11.67
N LYS A 415 38.66 3.14 -11.12
CA LYS A 415 39.71 4.13 -10.77
C LYS A 415 40.76 3.59 -9.80
N LYS A 416 40.37 2.72 -8.85
CA LYS A 416 41.33 2.04 -7.95
C LYS A 416 42.18 1.03 -8.69
N ILE A 417 41.54 0.17 -9.52
CA ILE A 417 42.26 -0.83 -10.35
C ILE A 417 43.28 -0.18 -11.30
N ILE A 418 42.98 1.00 -11.83
CA ILE A 418 43.88 1.72 -12.72
C ILE A 418 45.08 2.32 -11.98
N LYS A 419 44.90 2.70 -10.69
CA LYS A 419 45.96 3.30 -9.87
C LYS A 419 46.91 2.28 -9.27
N GLU A 420 46.47 1.02 -9.07
CA GLU A 420 47.30 -0.12 -8.70
C GLU A 420 48.13 -0.63 -9.90
#